data_bcc2a3da17c6de62a8d4c0660eb770e5
#
_entry.id   bcc2a3da17c6de62a8d4c0660eb770e5
#
_cell.length_a   1.000
_cell.length_b   1.000
_cell.length_c   1.000
_cell.angle_alpha   90.00
_cell.angle_beta   90.00
_cell.angle_gamma   90.00
#
_symmetry.space_group_name_H-M   'P 1'
#
loop_
_entity.id
_entity.type
_entity.pdbx_description
1 polymer ?
#
loop_
_entity_poly.entity_id
_entity_poly.type
_entity_poly.pdbx_seq_one_letter_code
_entity_poly.pdbx_strand_id
1 'polypeptide(L)'
;MQFRPAPPHLVLVALLIVAGTSAGDSSLISRPPTKQLTLWAWERPEDLRFLAGRPVRVAFLERTVRLRSGEFAVERRHQPLRLAPDTRLAAVVRIEASGVSPSTDRAGDVASAIVESAQLPRVDMVQIDFDARQSDRPFYAALLRETRTRLPRTTRLSMTALASWCLDDPWIDTTLVDEIVPMLFQMGPDSRRIVTRLREEGRWRVDPCNGVAGLSTDEKWDGLPKARIVYLFNPRPWQPSDVTQPD
;
A
#
# COMPACT_ATOMS: atom_id res chain seq x y z
N MET A 1 -48.31 -77.18 -29.90
CA MET A 1 -46.84 -77.31 -29.91
C MET A 1 -46.32 -76.14 -29.02
N GLN A 2 -46.12 -76.42 -27.74
CA GLN A 2 -45.80 -75.43 -26.77
C GLN A 2 -44.31 -75.49 -26.44
N PHE A 3 -43.58 -74.42 -26.71
CA PHE A 3 -42.18 -74.27 -26.29
C PHE A 3 -42.12 -73.64 -24.90
N ARG A 4 -41.51 -74.31 -23.94
CA ARG A 4 -41.15 -73.80 -22.64
C ARG A 4 -39.80 -73.11 -22.71
N PRO A 5 -39.61 -71.93 -22.11
CA PRO A 5 -38.27 -71.34 -21.95
C PRO A 5 -37.57 -71.85 -20.69
N ALA A 6 -36.24 -71.98 -20.76
CA ALA A 6 -35.37 -72.40 -19.68
C ALA A 6 -35.05 -71.20 -18.74
N PRO A 7 -34.68 -71.44 -17.46
CA PRO A 7 -34.43 -70.40 -16.48
C PRO A 7 -33.01 -69.77 -16.65
N PRO A 8 -32.82 -68.47 -16.31
CA PRO A 8 -31.53 -67.84 -16.39
C PRO A 8 -30.67 -68.19 -15.18
N HIS A 9 -29.39 -68.46 -15.45
CA HIS A 9 -28.34 -68.68 -14.46
C HIS A 9 -27.98 -67.34 -13.79
N LEU A 10 -28.10 -67.26 -12.45
CA LEU A 10 -27.69 -66.15 -11.63
C LEU A 10 -26.16 -66.19 -11.49
N VAL A 11 -25.43 -65.28 -12.10
CA VAL A 11 -23.99 -65.07 -11.87
C VAL A 11 -23.84 -64.07 -10.74
N LEU A 12 -23.37 -64.53 -9.59
CA LEU A 12 -23.06 -63.72 -8.44
C LEU A 12 -21.66 -63.06 -8.66
N VAL A 13 -21.64 -61.79 -9.00
CA VAL A 13 -20.39 -61.02 -9.05
C VAL A 13 -20.14 -60.47 -7.68
N ALA A 14 -19.12 -60.98 -6.97
CA ALA A 14 -18.68 -60.46 -5.71
C ALA A 14 -17.87 -59.19 -5.95
N LEU A 15 -18.40 -58.03 -5.57
CA LEU A 15 -17.70 -56.74 -5.62
C LEU A 15 -16.84 -56.60 -4.36
N LEU A 16 -15.52 -56.74 -4.49
CA LEU A 16 -14.54 -56.42 -3.46
C LEU A 16 -14.37 -54.91 -3.38
N ILE A 17 -14.95 -54.26 -2.39
CA ILE A 17 -14.71 -52.87 -2.09
C ILE A 17 -13.42 -52.78 -1.27
N VAL A 18 -12.32 -52.35 -1.91
CA VAL A 18 -11.10 -51.98 -1.21
C VAL A 18 -11.27 -50.54 -0.74
N ALA A 19 -11.55 -50.37 0.54
CA ALA A 19 -11.54 -49.08 1.20
C ALA A 19 -10.09 -48.61 1.39
N GLY A 20 -9.60 -47.83 0.42
CA GLY A 20 -8.34 -47.10 0.56
C GLY A 20 -8.54 -45.86 1.42
N THR A 21 -8.15 -45.93 2.68
CA THR A 21 -8.03 -44.76 3.54
C THR A 21 -6.76 -44.01 3.17
N SER A 22 -6.84 -43.07 2.25
CA SER A 22 -5.79 -42.06 2.07
C SER A 22 -6.00 -40.94 3.09
N ALA A 23 -5.34 -41.05 4.23
CA ALA A 23 -5.13 -39.94 5.12
C ALA A 23 -4.19 -38.93 4.44
N GLY A 24 -4.77 -38.03 3.67
CA GLY A 24 -4.06 -36.86 3.17
C GLY A 24 -3.92 -35.85 4.29
N ASP A 25 -2.79 -35.95 5.00
CA ASP A 25 -2.38 -34.94 5.98
C ASP A 25 -1.94 -33.68 5.21
N SER A 26 -2.91 -32.87 4.82
CA SER A 26 -2.68 -31.54 4.27
C SER A 26 -2.62 -30.54 5.41
N SER A 27 -1.58 -30.63 6.23
CA SER A 27 -1.18 -29.51 7.07
C SER A 27 -0.65 -28.41 6.15
N LEU A 28 -1.57 -27.58 5.66
CA LEU A 28 -1.23 -26.28 5.10
C LEU A 28 -0.65 -25.47 6.26
N ILE A 29 0.68 -25.60 6.47
CA ILE A 29 1.44 -24.68 7.29
C ILE A 29 1.28 -23.33 6.58
N SER A 30 0.30 -22.54 7.00
CA SER A 30 0.17 -21.17 6.55
C SER A 30 1.39 -20.42 7.10
N ARG A 31 2.37 -20.24 6.21
CA ARG A 31 3.53 -19.42 6.50
C ARG A 31 3.03 -18.07 6.98
N PRO A 32 3.47 -17.58 8.16
CA PRO A 32 3.03 -16.28 8.62
C PRO A 32 3.30 -15.26 7.51
N PRO A 33 2.38 -14.31 7.25
CA PRO A 33 2.54 -13.35 6.18
C PRO A 33 3.84 -12.59 6.40
N THR A 34 4.78 -12.75 5.46
CA THR A 34 6.07 -12.04 5.49
C THR A 34 5.81 -10.55 5.50
N LYS A 35 6.47 -9.82 6.40
CA LYS A 35 6.43 -8.36 6.44
C LYS A 35 6.78 -7.83 5.05
N GLN A 36 5.95 -6.96 4.51
CA GLN A 36 6.19 -6.30 3.24
C GLN A 36 6.90 -4.98 3.52
N LEU A 37 8.13 -4.84 3.00
CA LEU A 37 8.90 -3.62 3.12
C LEU A 37 8.77 -2.78 1.85
N THR A 38 8.58 -1.48 2.03
CA THR A 38 8.60 -0.47 0.98
C THR A 38 9.56 0.64 1.37
N LEU A 39 10.48 1.01 0.51
CA LEU A 39 11.39 2.12 0.74
C LEU A 39 10.91 3.35 0.00
N TRP A 40 10.82 4.50 0.68
CA TRP A 40 10.62 5.77 0.01
C TRP A 40 11.92 6.31 -0.58
N ALA A 41 11.94 6.54 -1.89
CA ALA A 41 13.04 7.16 -2.62
C ALA A 41 12.66 8.59 -2.99
N TRP A 42 13.15 9.55 -2.22
CA TRP A 42 12.81 10.97 -2.35
C TRP A 42 13.63 11.68 -3.45
N GLU A 43 13.46 13.03 -3.62
CA GLU A 43 14.10 13.83 -4.68
C GLU A 43 15.60 14.06 -4.40
N ARG A 44 16.37 13.00 -4.59
CA ARG A 44 17.84 12.98 -4.53
C ARG A 44 18.38 11.80 -5.34
N PRO A 45 19.67 11.78 -5.71
CA PRO A 45 20.26 10.61 -6.35
C PRO A 45 20.15 9.36 -5.46
N GLU A 46 19.63 8.25 -6.02
CA GLU A 46 19.50 6.98 -5.31
C GLU A 46 20.02 5.83 -6.18
N ASP A 47 20.80 4.94 -5.57
CA ASP A 47 21.20 3.68 -6.19
C ASP A 47 20.69 2.49 -5.37
N LEU A 48 19.57 1.96 -5.79
CA LEU A 48 18.84 0.87 -5.11
C LEU A 48 19.03 -0.48 -5.82
N ARG A 49 20.04 -0.62 -6.67
CA ARG A 49 20.33 -1.90 -7.37
C ARG A 49 20.68 -3.04 -6.40
N PHE A 50 21.12 -2.72 -5.20
CA PHE A 50 21.37 -3.71 -4.14
C PHE A 50 20.11 -4.44 -3.64
N LEU A 51 18.92 -3.98 -4.06
CA LEU A 51 17.65 -4.66 -3.77
C LEU A 51 17.34 -5.82 -4.72
N ALA A 52 18.21 -6.11 -5.70
CA ALA A 52 18.03 -7.23 -6.63
C ALA A 52 17.68 -8.53 -5.88
N GLY A 53 16.62 -9.22 -6.33
CA GLY A 53 16.15 -10.46 -5.72
C GLY A 53 15.49 -10.32 -4.33
N ARG A 54 15.36 -9.12 -3.78
CA ARG A 54 14.68 -8.87 -2.49
C ARG A 54 13.22 -8.54 -2.69
N PRO A 55 12.29 -9.05 -1.86
CA PRO A 55 10.86 -8.74 -1.95
C PRO A 55 10.55 -7.34 -1.37
N VAL A 56 11.29 -6.34 -1.80
CA VAL A 56 11.17 -4.95 -1.36
C VAL A 56 10.58 -4.12 -2.49
N ARG A 57 9.57 -3.30 -2.18
CA ARG A 57 9.01 -2.30 -3.09
C ARG A 57 9.78 -0.99 -2.96
N VAL A 58 9.84 -0.21 -4.02
CA VAL A 58 10.32 1.17 -3.98
C VAL A 58 9.17 2.11 -4.31
N ALA A 59 8.81 2.97 -3.36
CA ALA A 59 7.89 4.08 -3.55
C ALA A 59 8.73 5.33 -3.86
N PHE A 60 8.81 5.70 -5.13
CA PHE A 60 9.67 6.80 -5.54
C PHE A 60 8.87 8.07 -5.83
N LEU A 61 9.36 9.22 -5.36
CA LEU A 61 8.80 10.50 -5.74
C LEU A 61 8.94 10.66 -7.25
N GLU A 62 7.83 10.52 -7.97
CA GLU A 62 7.77 10.61 -9.43
C GLU A 62 7.55 12.05 -9.86
N ARG A 63 6.66 12.77 -9.14
CA ARG A 63 6.40 14.17 -9.40
C ARG A 63 5.90 14.91 -8.17
N THR A 64 6.05 16.22 -8.21
CA THR A 64 5.44 17.16 -7.27
C THR A 64 4.45 18.04 -8.01
N VAL A 65 3.22 18.10 -7.49
CA VAL A 65 2.18 19.02 -7.95
C VAL A 65 2.13 20.19 -7.00
N ARG A 66 2.41 21.39 -7.52
CA ARG A 66 2.33 22.64 -6.72
C ARG A 66 1.07 23.38 -7.04
N LEU A 67 0.32 23.69 -5.98
CA LEU A 67 -0.93 24.46 -6.02
C LEU A 67 -0.73 25.75 -5.22
N ARG A 68 -0.63 26.86 -5.90
CA ARG A 68 -0.48 28.19 -5.30
C ARG A 68 -1.53 29.12 -5.91
N SER A 69 -2.26 29.89 -5.12
CA SER A 69 -3.12 31.02 -5.50
C SER A 69 -3.50 31.12 -6.99
N GLY A 70 -4.08 30.05 -7.57
CA GLY A 70 -4.45 30.00 -8.99
C GLY A 70 -3.42 29.38 -9.93
N GLU A 71 -2.20 29.14 -9.48
CA GLU A 71 -1.16 28.46 -10.25
C GLU A 71 -1.21 26.94 -10.04
N PHE A 72 -0.98 26.21 -11.13
CA PHE A 72 -0.84 24.76 -11.14
C PHE A 72 0.44 24.40 -11.88
N ALA A 73 1.36 23.78 -11.21
CA ALA A 73 2.62 23.33 -11.79
C ALA A 73 2.87 21.86 -11.44
N VAL A 74 3.39 21.11 -12.40
CA VAL A 74 3.79 19.72 -12.24
C VAL A 74 5.28 19.60 -12.53
N GLU A 75 6.05 19.20 -11.56
CA GLU A 75 7.48 18.95 -11.69
C GLU A 75 7.75 17.46 -11.57
N ARG A 76 8.38 16.86 -12.56
CA ARG A 76 8.82 15.47 -12.52
C ARG A 76 10.14 15.35 -11.78
N ARG A 77 10.40 14.15 -11.24
CA ARG A 77 11.68 13.82 -10.65
C ARG A 77 12.84 14.13 -11.62
N HIS A 78 13.85 14.85 -11.12
CA HIS A 78 15.06 15.19 -11.89
C HIS A 78 16.27 14.33 -11.47
N GLN A 79 16.27 13.87 -10.23
CA GLN A 79 17.42 13.14 -9.68
C GLN A 79 17.44 11.68 -10.16
N PRO A 80 18.65 11.16 -10.49
CA PRO A 80 18.76 9.79 -10.98
C PRO A 80 18.30 8.76 -9.93
N LEU A 81 17.54 7.76 -10.39
CA LEU A 81 17.09 6.63 -9.61
C LEU A 81 17.53 5.34 -10.33
N ARG A 82 18.48 4.62 -9.74
CA ARG A 82 18.97 3.34 -10.26
C ARG A 82 18.33 2.19 -9.53
N LEU A 83 17.66 1.31 -10.25
CA LEU A 83 16.87 0.21 -9.72
C LEU A 83 17.31 -1.12 -10.33
N ALA A 84 17.12 -2.22 -9.60
CA ALA A 84 17.19 -3.55 -10.18
C ALA A 84 15.99 -3.78 -11.13
N PRO A 85 16.16 -4.62 -12.19
CA PRO A 85 15.11 -4.83 -13.20
C PRO A 85 13.81 -5.40 -12.64
N ASP A 86 13.89 -6.21 -11.58
CA ASP A 86 12.79 -6.90 -10.91
C ASP A 86 12.11 -6.07 -9.79
N THR A 87 12.57 -4.86 -9.53
CA THR A 87 12.03 -4.00 -8.47
C THR A 87 10.57 -3.63 -8.75
N ARG A 88 9.67 -3.90 -7.80
CA ARG A 88 8.28 -3.44 -7.83
C ARG A 88 8.21 -1.96 -7.45
N LEU A 89 7.41 -1.18 -8.16
CA LEU A 89 7.37 0.27 -8.01
C LEU A 89 6.00 0.77 -7.57
N ALA A 90 6.03 1.78 -6.69
CA ALA A 90 4.91 2.68 -6.46
C ALA A 90 5.35 4.09 -6.87
N ALA A 91 4.57 4.74 -7.72
CA ALA A 91 4.82 6.13 -8.08
C ALA A 91 4.19 7.05 -7.04
N VAL A 92 5.00 7.86 -6.35
CA VAL A 92 4.52 8.86 -5.39
C VAL A 92 4.32 10.18 -6.09
N VAL A 93 3.11 10.73 -5.94
CA VAL A 93 2.77 12.08 -6.36
C VAL A 93 2.60 12.94 -5.11
N ARG A 94 3.55 13.83 -4.89
CA ARG A 94 3.50 14.79 -3.79
C ARG A 94 2.67 16.00 -4.18
N ILE A 95 1.80 16.44 -3.28
CA ILE A 95 1.00 17.65 -3.46
C ILE A 95 1.44 18.69 -2.45
N GLU A 96 1.85 19.84 -2.95
CA GLU A 96 2.23 21.01 -2.16
C GLU A 96 1.21 22.13 -2.39
N ALA A 97 0.36 22.37 -1.39
CA ALA A 97 -0.58 23.47 -1.40
C ALA A 97 -0.09 24.62 -0.51
N SER A 98 -0.03 25.82 -1.04
CA SER A 98 0.39 27.00 -0.29
C SER A 98 -0.56 28.20 -0.51
N GLY A 99 -0.70 29.03 0.53
CA GLY A 99 -1.64 30.14 0.51
C GLY A 99 -3.08 29.70 0.76
N VAL A 100 -4.00 30.07 -0.14
CA VAL A 100 -5.41 29.68 -0.08
C VAL A 100 -5.58 28.20 -0.39
N SER A 101 -6.55 27.56 0.24
CA SER A 101 -6.88 26.15 -0.05
C SER A 101 -7.21 25.93 -1.52
N PRO A 102 -6.76 24.83 -2.12
CA PRO A 102 -7.06 24.55 -3.52
C PRO A 102 -8.57 24.42 -3.78
N SER A 103 -9.04 24.98 -4.90
CA SER A 103 -10.42 24.76 -5.36
C SER A 103 -10.65 23.29 -5.72
N THR A 104 -11.83 22.77 -5.42
CA THR A 104 -12.25 21.42 -5.83
C THR A 104 -12.26 21.24 -7.35
N ASP A 105 -12.41 22.32 -8.13
CA ASP A 105 -12.35 22.29 -9.59
C ASP A 105 -10.99 21.85 -10.13
N ARG A 106 -9.92 22.02 -9.35
CA ARG A 106 -8.58 21.56 -9.70
C ARG A 106 -8.35 20.08 -9.46
N ALA A 107 -9.26 19.39 -8.79
CA ALA A 107 -9.12 17.98 -8.49
C ALA A 107 -8.95 17.12 -9.75
N GLY A 108 -9.66 17.47 -10.83
CA GLY A 108 -9.55 16.78 -12.12
C GLY A 108 -8.18 16.90 -12.79
N ASP A 109 -7.57 18.10 -12.74
CA ASP A 109 -6.24 18.35 -13.29
C ASP A 109 -5.17 17.55 -12.54
N VAL A 110 -5.23 17.58 -11.20
CA VAL A 110 -4.29 16.84 -10.35
C VAL A 110 -4.48 15.33 -10.49
N ALA A 111 -5.74 14.85 -10.58
CA ALA A 111 -6.02 13.44 -10.83
C ALA A 111 -5.43 12.96 -12.16
N SER A 112 -5.47 13.78 -13.22
CA SER A 112 -4.84 13.45 -14.50
C SER A 112 -3.33 13.25 -14.35
N ALA A 113 -2.65 14.12 -13.61
CA ALA A 113 -1.22 13.97 -13.32
C ALA A 113 -0.92 12.66 -12.55
N ILE A 114 -1.78 12.29 -11.59
CA ILE A 114 -1.64 11.04 -10.83
C ILE A 114 -1.83 9.82 -11.74
N VAL A 115 -2.84 9.83 -12.60
CA VAL A 115 -3.14 8.72 -13.52
C VAL A 115 -2.03 8.52 -14.54
N GLU A 116 -1.39 9.60 -15.02
CA GLU A 116 -0.19 9.49 -15.87
C GLU A 116 0.94 8.73 -15.18
N SER A 117 1.16 8.94 -13.87
CA SER A 117 2.19 8.22 -13.12
C SER A 117 1.92 6.71 -13.05
N ALA A 118 0.66 6.29 -13.12
CA ALA A 118 0.28 4.88 -13.17
C ALA A 118 0.66 4.17 -14.46
N GLN A 119 0.94 4.91 -15.53
CA GLN A 119 1.30 4.35 -16.84
C GLN A 119 2.80 4.04 -16.96
N LEU A 120 3.59 4.40 -15.98
CA LEU A 120 5.02 4.12 -15.99
C LEU A 120 5.31 2.61 -15.89
N PRO A 121 6.35 2.13 -16.56
CA PRO A 121 6.72 0.72 -16.50
C PRO A 121 6.95 0.22 -15.08
N ARG A 122 6.42 -0.97 -14.74
CA ARG A 122 6.57 -1.64 -13.44
C ARG A 122 5.86 -0.94 -12.26
N VAL A 123 5.10 0.11 -12.51
CA VAL A 123 4.25 0.77 -11.50
C VAL A 123 2.95 -0.01 -11.38
N ASP A 124 2.72 -0.61 -10.22
CA ASP A 124 1.47 -1.33 -9.88
C ASP A 124 0.65 -0.58 -8.81
N MET A 125 1.17 0.56 -8.33
CA MET A 125 0.56 1.39 -7.32
C MET A 125 0.91 2.86 -7.55
N VAL A 126 -0.03 3.75 -7.34
CA VAL A 126 0.23 5.18 -7.14
C VAL A 126 -0.06 5.55 -5.71
N GLN A 127 0.77 6.43 -5.16
CA GLN A 127 0.61 6.93 -3.78
C GLN A 127 0.49 8.44 -3.81
N ILE A 128 -0.55 8.98 -3.18
CA ILE A 128 -0.72 10.42 -2.99
C ILE A 128 -0.07 10.79 -1.66
N ASP A 129 0.87 11.72 -1.71
CA ASP A 129 1.52 12.30 -0.54
C ASP A 129 1.06 13.76 -0.40
N PHE A 130 0.13 14.00 0.54
CA PHE A 130 -0.43 15.32 0.76
C PHE A 130 -0.74 15.56 2.24
N ASP A 131 0.07 16.41 2.88
CA ASP A 131 -0.14 16.89 4.23
C ASP A 131 -1.25 17.96 4.26
N ALA A 132 -2.48 17.54 3.98
CA ALA A 132 -3.62 18.42 3.82
C ALA A 132 -4.00 19.10 5.15
N ARG A 133 -4.13 20.41 5.13
CA ARG A 133 -4.76 21.16 6.24
C ARG A 133 -6.24 20.83 6.29
N GLN A 134 -6.89 21.12 7.39
CA GLN A 134 -8.35 20.92 7.52
C GLN A 134 -9.14 21.64 6.41
N SER A 135 -8.70 22.85 6.03
CA SER A 135 -9.30 23.61 4.92
C SER A 135 -9.10 23.00 3.54
N ASP A 136 -8.12 22.10 3.37
CA ASP A 136 -7.81 21.45 2.09
C ASP A 136 -8.59 20.14 1.88
N ARG A 137 -9.27 19.63 2.92
CA ARG A 137 -10.00 18.34 2.90
C ARG A 137 -11.07 18.24 1.82
N PRO A 138 -11.88 19.28 1.54
CA PRO A 138 -12.86 19.22 0.45
C PRO A 138 -12.19 18.95 -0.91
N PHE A 139 -11.05 19.62 -1.18
CA PHE A 139 -10.25 19.37 -2.37
C PHE A 139 -9.70 17.95 -2.37
N TYR A 140 -9.12 17.49 -1.25
CA TYR A 140 -8.52 16.15 -1.19
C TYR A 140 -9.56 15.04 -1.38
N ALA A 141 -10.75 15.20 -0.79
CA ALA A 141 -11.86 14.26 -1.00
C ALA A 141 -12.32 14.21 -2.46
N ALA A 142 -12.39 15.37 -3.13
CA ALA A 142 -12.69 15.43 -4.57
C ALA A 142 -11.58 14.76 -5.40
N LEU A 143 -10.31 15.02 -5.06
CA LEU A 143 -9.14 14.42 -5.71
C LEU A 143 -9.14 12.89 -5.61
N LEU A 144 -9.41 12.33 -4.44
CA LEU A 144 -9.48 10.88 -4.27
C LEU A 144 -10.57 10.25 -5.16
N ARG A 145 -11.75 10.86 -5.24
CA ARG A 145 -12.84 10.41 -6.11
C ARG A 145 -12.46 10.46 -7.58
N GLU A 146 -11.93 11.60 -8.03
CA GLU A 146 -11.50 11.78 -9.41
C GLU A 146 -10.38 10.79 -9.80
N THR A 147 -9.40 10.61 -8.91
CA THR A 147 -8.31 9.66 -9.12
C THR A 147 -8.85 8.24 -9.20
N ARG A 148 -9.67 7.81 -8.24
CA ARG A 148 -10.21 6.44 -8.21
C ARG A 148 -11.04 6.11 -9.45
N THR A 149 -11.83 7.08 -9.92
CA THR A 149 -12.67 6.91 -11.12
C THR A 149 -11.84 6.70 -12.39
N ARG A 150 -10.70 7.38 -12.50
CA ARG A 150 -9.86 7.36 -13.71
C ARG A 150 -8.75 6.32 -13.68
N LEU A 151 -8.37 5.86 -12.47
CA LEU A 151 -7.27 4.92 -12.29
C LEU A 151 -7.69 3.52 -12.74
N PRO A 152 -6.86 2.81 -13.55
CA PRO A 152 -7.13 1.43 -13.91
C PRO A 152 -7.35 0.55 -12.66
N ARG A 153 -8.30 -0.39 -12.72
CA ARG A 153 -8.59 -1.30 -11.60
C ARG A 153 -7.40 -2.19 -11.21
N THR A 154 -6.45 -2.37 -12.11
CA THR A 154 -5.21 -3.12 -11.89
C THR A 154 -4.15 -2.33 -11.12
N THR A 155 -4.32 -1.01 -11.00
CA THR A 155 -3.40 -0.14 -10.26
C THR A 155 -3.99 0.20 -8.89
N ARG A 156 -3.24 -0.04 -7.84
CA ARG A 156 -3.64 0.30 -6.48
C ARG A 156 -3.47 1.79 -6.22
N LEU A 157 -4.39 2.34 -5.43
CA LEU A 157 -4.32 3.71 -4.93
C LEU A 157 -3.97 3.67 -3.45
N SER A 158 -2.79 4.18 -3.10
CA SER A 158 -2.32 4.39 -1.74
C SER A 158 -2.30 5.89 -1.40
N MET A 159 -2.33 6.21 -0.12
CA MET A 159 -2.10 7.57 0.35
C MET A 159 -1.29 7.57 1.64
N THR A 160 -0.46 8.60 1.85
CA THR A 160 0.07 8.92 3.16
C THR A 160 -1.00 9.60 4.01
N ALA A 161 -0.93 9.42 5.31
CA ALA A 161 -1.84 10.05 6.25
C ALA A 161 -1.09 10.58 7.48
N LEU A 162 -1.47 11.75 7.97
CA LEU A 162 -1.07 12.13 9.31
C LEU A 162 -1.60 11.09 10.30
N ALA A 163 -0.80 10.70 11.26
CA ALA A 163 -1.18 9.65 12.23
C ALA A 163 -2.49 9.98 12.97
N SER A 164 -2.80 11.26 13.19
CA SER A 164 -4.05 11.72 13.77
C SER A 164 -5.29 11.32 12.95
N TRP A 165 -5.19 11.25 11.62
CA TRP A 165 -6.32 10.87 10.75
C TRP A 165 -6.72 9.40 10.94
N CYS A 166 -5.79 8.57 11.38
CA CYS A 166 -6.06 7.16 11.69
C CYS A 166 -6.56 6.93 13.13
N LEU A 167 -6.50 7.95 14.02
CA LEU A 167 -6.91 7.86 15.43
C LEU A 167 -8.08 8.77 15.76
N ASP A 168 -7.81 10.07 15.79
CA ASP A 168 -8.68 11.05 16.46
C ASP A 168 -9.54 11.86 15.48
N ASP A 169 -9.15 11.89 14.21
CA ASP A 169 -9.69 12.79 13.22
C ASP A 169 -9.96 12.05 11.87
N PRO A 170 -10.78 10.98 11.88
CA PRO A 170 -11.10 10.24 10.67
C PRO A 170 -12.03 11.06 9.76
N TRP A 171 -11.54 11.46 8.61
CA TRP A 171 -12.31 12.23 7.62
C TRP A 171 -12.25 11.62 6.21
N ILE A 172 -11.39 10.64 5.99
CA ILE A 172 -11.13 10.02 4.70
C ILE A 172 -12.23 9.02 4.38
N ASP A 173 -12.77 9.09 3.16
CA ASP A 173 -13.59 8.01 2.60
C ASP A 173 -12.68 6.85 2.21
N THR A 174 -12.60 5.86 3.09
CA THR A 174 -11.71 4.71 2.96
C THR A 174 -12.07 3.77 1.82
N THR A 175 -13.25 3.90 1.22
CA THR A 175 -13.68 3.09 0.06
C THR A 175 -12.97 3.51 -1.24
N LEU A 176 -12.38 4.70 -1.27
CA LEU A 176 -11.70 5.26 -2.43
C LEU A 176 -10.24 4.81 -2.57
N VAL A 177 -9.64 4.25 -1.51
CA VAL A 177 -8.21 3.91 -1.46
C VAL A 177 -8.01 2.44 -1.07
N ASP A 178 -6.97 1.84 -1.62
CA ASP A 178 -6.60 0.46 -1.32
C ASP A 178 -5.66 0.36 -0.11
N GLU A 179 -5.04 1.48 0.29
CA GLU A 179 -4.08 1.51 1.38
C GLU A 179 -3.93 2.93 1.94
N ILE A 180 -3.88 3.03 3.26
CA ILE A 180 -3.56 4.26 3.99
C ILE A 180 -2.29 4.01 4.81
N VAL A 181 -1.29 4.87 4.64
CA VAL A 181 0.01 4.77 5.33
C VAL A 181 0.10 5.86 6.40
N PRO A 182 -0.22 5.54 7.67
CA PRO A 182 -0.04 6.49 8.76
C PRO A 182 1.44 6.79 8.98
N MET A 183 1.85 8.05 8.88
CA MET A 183 3.22 8.47 9.11
C MET A 183 3.48 8.61 10.61
N LEU A 184 4.40 7.80 11.13
CA LEU A 184 4.83 7.76 12.54
C LEU A 184 6.22 8.37 12.71
N PHE A 185 6.51 9.40 11.94
CA PHE A 185 7.73 10.20 12.02
C PHE A 185 7.40 11.65 11.72
N GLN A 186 8.21 12.58 12.22
CA GLN A 186 8.00 14.02 12.07
C GLN A 186 6.59 14.48 12.51
N MET A 187 6.01 13.79 13.50
CA MET A 187 4.64 14.04 13.98
C MET A 187 4.48 15.35 14.75
N GLY A 188 5.57 16.05 15.04
CA GLY A 188 5.57 17.32 15.75
C GLY A 188 5.10 17.21 17.22
N PRO A 189 4.40 18.24 17.76
CA PRO A 189 4.00 18.27 19.17
C PRO A 189 3.07 17.15 19.61
N ASP A 190 2.30 16.60 18.68
CA ASP A 190 1.32 15.54 18.96
C ASP A 190 1.93 14.14 19.09
N SER A 191 3.21 13.97 18.79
CA SER A 191 3.89 12.67 18.74
C SER A 191 3.68 11.84 20.00
N ARG A 192 3.91 12.43 21.19
CA ARG A 192 3.76 11.71 22.47
C ARG A 192 2.32 11.23 22.69
N ARG A 193 1.33 12.08 22.42
CA ARG A 193 -0.09 11.76 22.58
C ARG A 193 -0.48 10.60 21.65
N ILE A 194 -0.08 10.67 20.40
CA ILE A 194 -0.38 9.63 19.38
C ILE A 194 0.25 8.30 19.79
N VAL A 195 1.54 8.28 20.13
CA VAL A 195 2.25 7.06 20.51
C VAL A 195 1.67 6.44 21.78
N THR A 196 1.36 7.26 22.81
CA THR A 196 0.73 6.77 24.04
C THR A 196 -0.60 6.08 23.74
N ARG A 197 -1.47 6.69 22.94
CA ARG A 197 -2.75 6.09 22.56
C ARG A 197 -2.60 4.83 21.76
N LEU A 198 -1.68 4.78 20.82
CA LEU A 198 -1.41 3.56 20.05
C LEU A 198 -0.92 2.41 20.93
N ARG A 199 -0.13 2.70 21.96
CA ARG A 199 0.29 1.68 22.95
C ARG A 199 -0.89 1.17 23.78
N GLU A 200 -1.76 2.07 24.21
CA GLU A 200 -2.93 1.74 25.03
C GLU A 200 -3.99 0.97 24.23
N GLU A 201 -4.33 1.43 23.04
CA GLU A 201 -5.37 0.85 22.20
C GLU A 201 -4.89 -0.36 21.37
N GLY A 202 -3.58 -0.47 21.11
CA GLY A 202 -2.96 -1.55 20.36
C GLY A 202 -3.32 -1.59 18.87
N ARG A 203 -4.10 -0.60 18.39
CA ARG A 203 -4.58 -0.53 16.99
C ARG A 203 -4.97 0.88 16.59
N TRP A 204 -5.08 1.10 15.29
CA TRP A 204 -5.71 2.28 14.73
C TRP A 204 -7.24 2.17 14.80
N ARG A 205 -7.92 3.30 14.87
CA ARG A 205 -9.40 3.35 14.82
C ARG A 205 -9.96 3.22 13.41
N VAL A 206 -9.19 3.65 12.43
CA VAL A 206 -9.52 3.54 10.99
C VAL A 206 -8.96 2.22 10.47
N ASP A 207 -9.81 1.29 10.06
CA ASP A 207 -9.42 -0.07 9.69
C ASP A 207 -8.34 -0.16 8.60
N PRO A 208 -8.38 0.58 7.48
CA PRO A 208 -7.32 0.54 6.48
C PRO A 208 -5.93 0.99 6.96
N CYS A 209 -5.84 1.68 8.11
CA CYS A 209 -4.56 2.02 8.73
C CYS A 209 -3.96 0.85 9.50
N ASN A 210 -4.77 -0.17 9.87
CA ASN A 210 -4.30 -1.29 10.66
C ASN A 210 -3.38 -2.21 9.84
N GLY A 211 -2.24 -2.55 10.43
CA GLY A 211 -1.23 -3.39 9.80
C GLY A 211 -0.34 -2.66 8.80
N VAL A 212 -0.42 -1.34 8.69
CA VAL A 212 0.43 -0.48 7.88
C VAL A 212 1.12 0.55 8.76
N ALA A 213 2.38 0.88 8.48
CA ALA A 213 3.11 1.93 9.17
C ALA A 213 4.13 2.62 8.26
N GLY A 214 4.18 3.94 8.30
CA GLY A 214 5.25 4.76 7.76
C GLY A 214 6.21 5.13 8.88
N LEU A 215 7.45 4.71 8.76
CA LEU A 215 8.51 4.91 9.76
C LEU A 215 9.68 5.66 9.16
N SER A 216 10.57 6.19 9.99
CA SER A 216 11.84 6.75 9.58
C SER A 216 13.01 6.00 10.22
N THR A 217 14.15 5.95 9.50
CA THR A 217 15.36 5.28 9.99
C THR A 217 16.03 6.00 11.15
N ASP A 218 15.76 7.30 11.32
CA ASP A 218 16.33 8.16 12.36
C ASP A 218 15.41 8.40 13.56
N GLU A 219 14.16 7.92 13.50
CA GLU A 219 13.21 7.98 14.60
C GLU A 219 12.80 6.57 15.04
N LYS A 220 12.82 6.31 16.34
CA LYS A 220 12.41 5.03 16.92
C LYS A 220 11.30 5.23 17.92
N TRP A 221 10.26 4.41 17.79
CA TRP A 221 9.15 4.38 18.70
C TRP A 221 8.92 2.96 19.21
N ASP A 222 9.09 2.73 20.50
CA ASP A 222 8.83 1.43 21.12
C ASP A 222 7.33 1.22 21.35
N GLY A 223 6.89 -0.05 21.28
CA GLY A 223 5.52 -0.44 21.62
C GLY A 223 4.45 0.01 20.64
N LEU A 224 4.83 0.25 19.36
CA LEU A 224 3.86 0.51 18.31
C LEU A 224 3.13 -0.78 17.89
N PRO A 225 1.88 -0.68 17.37
CA PRO A 225 1.18 -1.82 16.80
C PRO A 225 2.00 -2.50 15.71
N LYS A 226 1.96 -3.84 15.68
CA LYS A 226 2.68 -4.62 14.65
C LYS A 226 2.12 -4.29 13.28
N ALA A 227 3.01 -3.86 12.37
CA ALA A 227 2.69 -3.62 10.98
C ALA A 227 3.13 -4.81 10.11
N ARG A 228 2.26 -5.19 9.16
CA ARG A 228 2.57 -6.18 8.10
C ARG A 228 3.19 -5.51 6.89
N ILE A 229 2.81 -4.26 6.65
CA ILE A 229 3.32 -3.41 5.57
C ILE A 229 4.05 -2.26 6.24
N VAL A 230 5.34 -2.14 5.98
CA VAL A 230 6.17 -1.07 6.52
C VAL A 230 6.70 -0.24 5.36
N TYR A 231 6.41 1.03 5.41
CA TYR A 231 7.05 2.04 4.59
C TYR A 231 8.18 2.68 5.39
N LEU A 232 9.37 2.71 4.82
CA LEU A 232 10.53 3.25 5.51
C LEU A 232 11.08 4.46 4.76
N PHE A 233 11.15 5.57 5.46
CA PHE A 233 11.81 6.79 5.02
C PHE A 233 13.24 6.81 5.54
N ASN A 234 14.18 7.31 4.71
CA ASN A 234 15.54 7.58 5.15
C ASN A 234 15.86 9.06 4.84
N PRO A 235 16.30 9.87 5.79
CA PRO A 235 16.70 11.26 5.54
C PRO A 235 17.97 11.38 4.68
N ARG A 236 18.72 10.29 4.49
CA ARG A 236 19.94 10.19 3.69
C ARG A 236 19.73 9.24 2.49
N PRO A 237 20.62 9.28 1.47
CA PRO A 237 20.61 8.24 0.43
C PRO A 237 20.71 6.85 1.01
N TRP A 238 19.92 5.92 0.45
CA TRP A 238 19.84 4.54 0.92
C TRP A 238 21.16 3.81 0.76
N GLN A 239 21.53 3.06 1.79
CA GLN A 239 22.66 2.14 1.79
C GLN A 239 22.18 0.71 2.04
N PRO A 240 22.92 -0.33 1.58
CA PRO A 240 22.57 -1.72 1.87
C PRO A 240 22.38 -2.03 3.37
N SER A 241 23.14 -1.35 4.23
CA SER A 241 23.07 -1.47 5.69
C SER A 241 21.78 -0.91 6.30
N ASP A 242 21.08 0.00 5.61
CA ASP A 242 19.83 0.59 6.12
C ASP A 242 18.64 -0.36 5.94
N VAL A 243 18.80 -1.40 5.11
CA VAL A 243 17.76 -2.37 4.76
C VAL A 243 18.07 -3.73 5.39
N THR A 244 18.31 -3.73 6.69
CA THR A 244 18.29 -4.97 7.48
C THR A 244 16.83 -5.34 7.71
N GLN A 245 16.48 -6.61 7.48
CA GLN A 245 15.11 -7.06 7.78
C GLN A 245 14.86 -6.81 9.27
N PRO A 246 13.83 -6.05 9.64
CA PRO A 246 13.43 -5.98 11.03
C PRO A 246 12.92 -7.35 11.46
N ASP A 247 13.47 -7.87 12.52
CA ASP A 247 13.09 -9.14 13.18
C ASP A 247 11.58 -9.17 13.54
#